data_c50bee36acbd35fabe6b07f34efd14cb
#
_entry.id   c50bee36acbd35fabe6b07f34efd14cb
#
_cell.length_a   1.000
_cell.length_b   1.000
_cell.length_c   1.000
_cell.angle_alpha   90.00
_cell.angle_beta   90.00
_cell.angle_gamma   90.00
#
_symmetry.space_group_name_H-M   'P 1'
#
loop_
_entity.id
_entity.type
_entity.pdbx_description
1 polymer ?
#
loop_
_entity_poly.entity_id
_entity_poly.type
_entity_poly.pdbx_seq_one_letter_code
_entity_poly.pdbx_strand_id
1 'polypeptide(L)'
;MISWKQIYEFDLNNNKQWVLILYNISKNHYVGVPVYKEKREDSIYLKSINKYIVLDEITDYNRSNIKRCIYVKGKPIKINNKEYDDILLKSKTSFLNYVKNNTSNDSNGISYSKWCKDKLQLINKSVDNKINLKVGAIYWVDLGYNIGSELRKLRPVILWRSSSDKSMWTAIPLTSKHKDDNYYFHYDLSNSKLGTVRVENLINISLNRIKEPYYINNRIAIITKKDNDCILQIIKKYYAFEEIKDNYTFNKSRSKYNKNREKVLT
;
A
#
# COMPACT_ATOMS: atom_id res chain seq x y z
N MET A 1 22.53 -13.86 -22.86
CA MET A 1 21.85 -12.71 -22.19
C MET A 1 20.42 -12.68 -22.70
N ILE A 2 19.43 -12.54 -21.82
CA ILE A 2 18.02 -12.45 -22.22
C ILE A 2 17.76 -11.05 -22.73
N SER A 3 17.20 -10.96 -23.94
CA SER A 3 16.95 -9.69 -24.59
C SER A 3 15.44 -9.36 -24.56
N TRP A 4 15.11 -8.13 -24.29
CA TRP A 4 13.75 -7.62 -24.41
C TRP A 4 13.26 -7.58 -25.87
N LYS A 5 11.94 -7.52 -26.07
CA LYS A 5 11.27 -7.65 -27.37
C LYS A 5 11.40 -9.03 -28.04
N GLN A 6 12.01 -10.00 -27.39
CA GLN A 6 12.16 -11.37 -27.86
C GLN A 6 11.22 -12.33 -27.15
N ILE A 7 10.94 -13.46 -27.83
CA ILE A 7 10.08 -14.51 -27.31
C ILE A 7 10.93 -15.67 -26.78
N TYR A 8 10.58 -16.11 -25.57
CA TYR A 8 11.18 -17.26 -24.91
C TYR A 8 10.12 -18.28 -24.55
N GLU A 9 10.51 -19.56 -24.52
CA GLU A 9 9.71 -20.63 -23.96
C GLU A 9 10.01 -20.73 -22.47
N PHE A 10 8.95 -20.65 -21.67
CA PHE A 10 8.99 -20.83 -20.23
C PHE A 10 8.30 -22.14 -19.86
N ASP A 11 8.77 -22.77 -18.80
CA ASP A 11 8.12 -23.88 -18.12
C ASP A 11 7.43 -23.34 -16.87
N LEU A 12 6.13 -23.34 -16.90
CA LEU A 12 5.28 -22.86 -15.80
C LEU A 12 4.48 -24.05 -15.28
N ASN A 13 4.96 -24.70 -14.23
CA ASN A 13 4.32 -25.87 -13.62
C ASN A 13 4.05 -27.01 -14.64
N ASN A 14 5.08 -27.41 -15.39
CA ASN A 14 5.06 -28.41 -16.47
C ASN A 14 4.25 -27.98 -17.72
N ASN A 15 3.80 -26.74 -17.80
CA ASN A 15 3.16 -26.18 -18.97
C ASN A 15 4.16 -25.28 -19.73
N LYS A 16 4.37 -25.57 -21.01
CA LYS A 16 5.22 -24.75 -21.89
C LYS A 16 4.44 -23.57 -22.42
N GLN A 17 4.88 -22.36 -22.09
CA GLN A 17 4.27 -21.12 -22.52
C GLN A 17 5.29 -20.26 -23.26
N TRP A 18 4.91 -19.70 -24.40
CA TRP A 18 5.70 -18.67 -25.04
C TRP A 18 5.40 -17.33 -24.38
N VAL A 19 6.46 -16.60 -24.07
CA VAL A 19 6.38 -15.30 -23.40
C VAL A 19 7.21 -14.28 -24.16
N LEU A 20 6.61 -13.16 -24.50
CA LEU A 20 7.28 -11.99 -25.01
C LEU A 20 7.85 -11.18 -23.85
N ILE A 21 9.15 -11.01 -23.80
CA ILE A 21 9.80 -10.19 -22.78
C ILE A 21 9.67 -8.72 -23.11
N LEU A 22 9.05 -7.96 -22.22
CA LEU A 22 8.85 -6.52 -22.38
C LEU A 22 10.01 -5.72 -21.76
N TYR A 23 10.44 -6.06 -20.55
CA TYR A 23 11.61 -5.44 -19.93
C TYR A 23 12.17 -6.27 -18.77
N ASN A 24 13.37 -5.93 -18.33
CA ASN A 24 14.06 -6.59 -17.24
C ASN A 24 13.86 -5.81 -15.92
N ILE A 25 13.37 -6.48 -14.89
CA ILE A 25 13.31 -5.90 -13.54
C ILE A 25 14.67 -6.05 -12.86
N SER A 26 15.28 -7.22 -13.01
CA SER A 26 16.59 -7.57 -12.43
C SER A 26 17.28 -8.63 -13.27
N LYS A 27 18.46 -9.10 -12.83
CA LYS A 27 19.18 -10.22 -13.49
C LYS A 27 18.35 -11.50 -13.60
N ASN A 28 17.38 -11.71 -12.70
CA ASN A 28 16.62 -12.95 -12.60
C ASN A 28 15.10 -12.77 -12.78
N HIS A 29 14.59 -11.55 -12.96
CA HIS A 29 13.17 -11.26 -13.10
C HIS A 29 12.89 -10.39 -14.31
N TYR A 30 11.88 -10.76 -15.07
CA TYR A 30 11.48 -10.13 -16.31
C TYR A 30 9.99 -9.87 -16.29
N VAL A 31 9.55 -8.74 -16.85
CA VAL A 31 8.14 -8.53 -17.15
C VAL A 31 7.89 -8.99 -18.58
N GLY A 32 6.88 -9.80 -18.74
CA GLY A 32 6.50 -10.34 -20.03
C GLY A 32 5.00 -10.55 -20.16
N VAL A 33 4.59 -10.98 -21.34
CA VAL A 33 3.21 -11.29 -21.66
C VAL A 33 3.14 -12.61 -22.42
N PRO A 34 2.17 -13.50 -22.11
CA PRO A 34 1.96 -14.75 -22.86
C PRO A 34 1.67 -14.49 -24.33
N VAL A 35 2.19 -15.34 -25.19
CA VAL A 35 2.01 -15.27 -26.64
C VAL A 35 1.17 -16.45 -27.10
N TYR A 36 0.12 -16.14 -27.89
CA TYR A 36 -0.87 -17.10 -28.35
C TYR A 36 -0.83 -17.27 -29.88
N LYS A 37 -1.12 -18.47 -30.35
CA LYS A 37 -1.26 -18.76 -31.77
C LYS A 37 -2.59 -18.25 -32.31
N GLU A 38 -3.64 -18.36 -31.51
CA GLU A 38 -5.01 -18.04 -31.85
C GLU A 38 -5.48 -16.75 -31.21
N LYS A 39 -6.43 -16.09 -31.85
CA LYS A 39 -7.07 -14.89 -31.32
C LYS A 39 -7.85 -15.23 -30.05
N ARG A 40 -7.69 -14.42 -29.02
CA ARG A 40 -8.45 -14.43 -27.76
C ARG A 40 -9.25 -13.15 -27.62
N GLU A 41 -10.19 -13.12 -26.71
CA GLU A 41 -10.89 -11.92 -26.30
C GLU A 41 -9.87 -10.86 -25.85
N ASP A 42 -10.07 -9.61 -26.23
CA ASP A 42 -9.18 -8.47 -25.94
C ASP A 42 -7.70 -8.64 -26.35
N SER A 43 -7.43 -9.61 -27.25
CA SER A 43 -6.07 -9.84 -27.72
C SER A 43 -5.60 -8.82 -28.77
N ILE A 44 -4.31 -8.50 -28.71
CA ILE A 44 -3.61 -7.67 -29.71
C ILE A 44 -2.87 -8.57 -30.66
N TYR A 45 -3.08 -8.36 -31.95
CA TYR A 45 -2.34 -9.04 -33.02
C TYR A 45 -0.99 -8.38 -33.27
N LEU A 46 0.08 -9.15 -33.16
CA LEU A 46 1.45 -8.75 -33.45
C LEU A 46 1.83 -9.22 -34.86
N LYS A 47 1.77 -8.32 -35.84
CA LYS A 47 1.97 -8.61 -37.25
C LYS A 47 3.38 -9.15 -37.53
N SER A 48 4.41 -8.61 -36.87
CA SER A 48 5.82 -9.00 -37.08
C SER A 48 6.10 -10.46 -36.75
N ILE A 49 5.30 -11.06 -35.89
CA ILE A 49 5.48 -12.44 -35.43
C ILE A 49 4.28 -13.35 -35.72
N ASN A 50 3.22 -12.82 -36.30
CA ASN A 50 1.96 -13.53 -36.59
C ASN A 50 1.38 -14.25 -35.35
N LYS A 51 1.23 -13.54 -34.26
CA LYS A 51 0.78 -14.03 -32.96
C LYS A 51 -0.08 -13.00 -32.22
N TYR A 52 -0.71 -13.44 -31.14
CA TYR A 52 -1.57 -12.62 -30.29
C TYR A 52 -1.02 -12.53 -28.89
N ILE A 53 -1.28 -11.41 -28.20
CA ILE A 53 -1.02 -11.21 -26.78
C ILE A 53 -2.26 -10.64 -26.11
N VAL A 54 -2.44 -10.88 -24.79
CA VAL A 54 -3.50 -10.28 -23.97
C VAL A 54 -2.85 -9.40 -22.91
N LEU A 55 -3.13 -8.10 -22.91
CA LEU A 55 -2.42 -7.14 -22.05
C LEU A 55 -2.68 -7.33 -20.56
N ASP A 56 -3.86 -7.82 -20.21
CA ASP A 56 -4.22 -8.06 -18.80
C ASP A 56 -3.47 -9.27 -18.20
N GLU A 57 -2.78 -10.06 -19.05
CA GLU A 57 -1.94 -11.17 -18.62
C GLU A 57 -0.44 -10.77 -18.46
N ILE A 58 -0.12 -9.48 -18.51
CA ILE A 58 1.25 -9.01 -18.23
C ILE A 58 1.60 -9.33 -16.79
N THR A 59 2.68 -10.08 -16.59
CA THR A 59 3.15 -10.47 -15.26
C THR A 59 4.68 -10.58 -15.22
N ASP A 60 5.22 -10.87 -14.04
CA ASP A 60 6.64 -11.14 -13.88
C ASP A 60 6.97 -12.62 -14.07
N TYR A 61 8.17 -12.88 -14.56
CA TYR A 61 8.69 -14.20 -14.86
C TYR A 61 10.09 -14.38 -14.28
N ASN A 62 10.34 -15.51 -13.64
CA ASN A 62 11.67 -15.83 -13.12
C ASN A 62 12.54 -16.46 -14.23
N ARG A 63 13.82 -16.10 -14.24
CA ARG A 63 14.82 -16.64 -15.16
C ARG A 63 14.94 -18.18 -15.09
N SER A 64 14.78 -18.76 -13.92
CA SER A 64 14.87 -20.21 -13.72
C SER A 64 13.88 -21.01 -14.57
N ASN A 65 12.77 -20.38 -14.95
CA ASN A 65 11.70 -21.00 -15.72
C ASN A 65 11.93 -20.92 -17.23
N ILE A 66 12.97 -20.22 -17.68
CA ILE A 66 13.29 -20.10 -19.10
C ILE A 66 13.95 -21.40 -19.59
N LYS A 67 13.36 -21.99 -20.65
CA LYS A 67 13.93 -23.16 -21.34
C LYS A 67 14.82 -22.76 -22.51
N ARG A 68 14.32 -21.90 -23.39
CA ARG A 68 15.06 -21.46 -24.59
C ARG A 68 14.48 -20.18 -25.20
N CYS A 69 15.29 -19.51 -25.99
CA CYS A 69 14.82 -18.50 -26.92
C CYS A 69 14.15 -19.17 -28.13
N ILE A 70 13.10 -18.56 -28.65
CA ILE A 70 12.39 -19.07 -29.84
C ILE A 70 13.02 -18.48 -31.12
N TYR A 71 13.35 -19.35 -32.06
CA TYR A 71 13.98 -18.99 -33.33
C TYR A 71 13.08 -19.38 -34.52
N VAL A 72 13.10 -18.54 -35.57
CA VAL A 72 12.53 -18.82 -36.88
C VAL A 72 13.60 -18.54 -37.93
N LYS A 73 13.87 -19.52 -38.80
CA LYS A 73 14.91 -19.40 -39.84
C LYS A 73 16.29 -18.96 -39.27
N GLY A 74 16.67 -19.50 -38.13
CA GLY A 74 17.96 -19.22 -37.47
C GLY A 74 18.07 -17.86 -36.78
N LYS A 75 17.00 -17.06 -36.75
CA LYS A 75 16.97 -15.75 -36.06
C LYS A 75 16.00 -15.79 -34.90
N PRO A 76 16.31 -15.15 -33.75
CA PRO A 76 15.39 -15.06 -32.63
C PRO A 76 14.14 -14.29 -33.04
N ILE A 77 12.97 -14.80 -32.65
CA ILE A 77 11.70 -14.09 -32.88
C ILE A 77 11.68 -12.82 -32.04
N LYS A 78 11.47 -11.70 -32.69
CA LYS A 78 11.48 -10.37 -32.08
C LYS A 78 10.40 -9.50 -32.70
N ILE A 79 9.68 -8.74 -31.83
CA ILE A 79 8.76 -7.70 -32.31
C ILE A 79 9.53 -6.44 -32.74
N ASN A 80 8.94 -5.65 -33.62
CA ASN A 80 9.52 -4.38 -34.03
C ASN A 80 9.27 -3.27 -32.98
N ASN A 81 9.96 -2.13 -33.14
CA ASN A 81 9.86 -1.02 -32.19
C ASN A 81 8.46 -0.44 -32.12
N LYS A 82 7.79 -0.28 -33.27
CA LYS A 82 6.44 0.27 -33.32
C LYS A 82 5.45 -0.59 -32.55
N GLU A 83 5.47 -1.91 -32.74
CA GLU A 83 4.61 -2.83 -31.97
C GLU A 83 4.92 -2.77 -30.48
N TYR A 84 6.19 -2.64 -30.10
CA TYR A 84 6.57 -2.51 -28.71
C TYR A 84 6.02 -1.22 -28.09
N ASP A 85 6.15 -0.09 -28.77
CA ASP A 85 5.64 1.20 -28.30
C ASP A 85 4.11 1.20 -28.21
N ASP A 86 3.44 0.55 -29.18
CA ASP A 86 1.98 0.35 -29.18
C ASP A 86 1.53 -0.51 -27.99
N ILE A 87 2.28 -1.57 -27.63
CA ILE A 87 2.01 -2.40 -26.46
C ILE A 87 2.09 -1.55 -25.19
N LEU A 88 3.16 -0.79 -25.02
CA LEU A 88 3.34 0.06 -23.82
C LEU A 88 2.23 1.11 -23.71
N LEU A 89 1.87 1.75 -24.82
CA LEU A 89 0.80 2.75 -24.83
C LEU A 89 -0.56 2.13 -24.50
N LYS A 90 -0.89 0.98 -25.10
CA LYS A 90 -2.14 0.27 -24.84
C LYS A 90 -2.21 -0.29 -23.44
N SER A 91 -1.11 -0.82 -22.89
CA SER A 91 -1.05 -1.27 -21.49
C SER A 91 -1.35 -0.13 -20.51
N LYS A 92 -0.78 1.05 -20.77
CA LYS A 92 -1.08 2.25 -19.97
C LYS A 92 -2.57 2.62 -20.06
N THR A 93 -3.14 2.60 -21.26
CA THR A 93 -4.54 2.95 -21.50
C THR A 93 -5.49 1.91 -20.88
N SER A 94 -5.19 0.61 -21.03
CA SER A 94 -5.95 -0.49 -20.42
C SER A 94 -5.97 -0.35 -18.89
N PHE A 95 -4.81 -0.14 -18.27
CA PHE A 95 -4.72 0.09 -16.82
C PHE A 95 -5.55 1.30 -16.37
N LEU A 96 -5.47 2.43 -17.07
CA LEU A 96 -6.24 3.63 -16.73
C LEU A 96 -7.75 3.41 -16.89
N ASN A 97 -8.18 2.71 -17.94
CA ASN A 97 -9.57 2.34 -18.15
C ASN A 97 -10.07 1.37 -17.09
N TYR A 98 -9.28 0.36 -16.72
CA TYR A 98 -9.60 -0.56 -15.63
C TYR A 98 -9.82 0.20 -14.33
N VAL A 99 -8.89 1.10 -13.97
CA VAL A 99 -9.02 1.94 -12.77
C VAL A 99 -10.28 2.79 -12.82
N LYS A 100 -10.57 3.43 -13.95
CA LYS A 100 -11.75 4.26 -14.14
C LYS A 100 -13.05 3.47 -13.99
N ASN A 101 -13.14 2.31 -14.64
CA ASN A 101 -14.35 1.49 -14.65
C ASN A 101 -14.63 0.80 -13.31
N ASN A 102 -13.59 0.54 -12.50
CA ASN A 102 -13.71 -0.13 -11.21
C ASN A 102 -13.72 0.83 -10.00
N THR A 103 -13.70 2.13 -10.25
CA THR A 103 -13.85 3.13 -9.19
C THR A 103 -15.20 3.81 -9.32
N SER A 104 -15.99 3.79 -8.24
CA SER A 104 -17.36 4.33 -8.20
C SER A 104 -17.47 5.84 -8.42
N ASN A 105 -16.32 6.53 -8.52
CA ASN A 105 -16.22 7.93 -8.89
C ASN A 105 -14.83 8.29 -9.44
N ASP A 106 -14.77 9.20 -10.41
CA ASP A 106 -13.53 9.63 -11.07
C ASP A 106 -12.45 10.12 -10.09
N SER A 107 -12.84 10.71 -8.96
CA SER A 107 -11.91 11.18 -7.93
C SER A 107 -11.12 10.04 -7.27
N ASN A 108 -11.72 8.86 -7.12
CA ASN A 108 -11.06 7.69 -6.55
C ASN A 108 -10.05 7.07 -7.52
N GLY A 109 -10.37 7.01 -8.81
CA GLY A 109 -9.46 6.51 -9.83
C GLY A 109 -8.21 7.39 -9.99
N ILE A 110 -8.39 8.71 -10.00
CA ILE A 110 -7.29 9.67 -10.02
C ILE A 110 -6.43 9.52 -8.76
N SER A 111 -7.04 9.38 -7.60
CA SER A 111 -6.34 9.20 -6.32
C SER A 111 -5.51 7.91 -6.29
N TYR A 112 -6.05 6.81 -6.83
CA TYR A 112 -5.34 5.53 -6.93
C TYR A 112 -4.16 5.61 -7.90
N SER A 113 -4.35 6.18 -9.10
CA SER A 113 -3.30 6.33 -10.10
C SER A 113 -2.15 7.21 -9.59
N LYS A 114 -2.49 8.31 -8.88
CA LYS A 114 -1.50 9.15 -8.20
C LYS A 114 -0.74 8.36 -7.15
N TRP A 115 -1.45 7.58 -6.33
CA TRP A 115 -0.83 6.76 -5.29
C TRP A 115 0.13 5.72 -5.87
N CYS A 116 -0.18 5.08 -7.00
CA CYS A 116 0.75 4.15 -7.67
C CYS A 116 2.09 4.83 -8.01
N LYS A 117 2.04 6.07 -8.54
CA LYS A 117 3.24 6.87 -8.80
C LYS A 117 3.99 7.20 -7.51
N ASP A 118 3.29 7.71 -6.49
CA ASP A 118 3.87 8.12 -5.22
C ASP A 118 4.51 6.90 -4.50
N LYS A 119 3.87 5.73 -4.58
CA LYS A 119 4.39 4.48 -4.03
C LYS A 119 5.73 4.08 -4.66
N LEU A 120 5.85 4.18 -6.00
CA LEU A 120 7.11 3.90 -6.69
C LEU A 120 8.21 4.87 -6.26
N GLN A 121 7.89 6.14 -6.06
CA GLN A 121 8.84 7.12 -5.53
C GLN A 121 9.27 6.78 -4.10
N LEU A 122 8.33 6.35 -3.24
CA LEU A 122 8.63 5.94 -1.87
C LEU A 122 9.51 4.67 -1.82
N ILE A 123 9.29 3.71 -2.73
CA ILE A 123 10.11 2.48 -2.83
C ILE A 123 11.54 2.83 -3.22
N ASN A 124 11.72 3.76 -4.16
CA ASN A 124 13.04 4.14 -4.69
C ASN A 124 13.73 5.23 -3.86
N LYS A 125 13.05 5.78 -2.85
CA LYS A 125 13.62 6.82 -1.98
C LYS A 125 14.76 6.21 -1.14
N SER A 126 15.97 6.73 -1.29
CA SER A 126 17.05 6.43 -0.37
C SER A 126 16.67 6.89 1.05
N VAL A 127 16.86 6.00 2.01
CA VAL A 127 16.61 6.33 3.43
C VAL A 127 17.69 7.29 3.88
N ASP A 128 17.34 8.54 4.13
CA ASP A 128 18.22 9.45 4.83
C ASP A 128 18.14 9.16 6.34
N ASN A 129 19.07 8.37 6.85
CA ASN A 129 19.16 7.97 8.26
C ASN A 129 19.41 9.14 9.24
N LYS A 130 19.55 10.38 8.72
CA LYS A 130 19.75 11.58 9.54
C LYS A 130 18.49 12.15 10.17
N ILE A 131 17.31 11.66 9.81
CA ILE A 131 16.06 12.14 10.41
C ILE A 131 15.96 11.60 11.85
N ASN A 132 16.14 12.47 12.83
CA ASN A 132 16.01 12.11 14.24
C ASN A 132 14.53 12.08 14.66
N LEU A 133 13.88 10.97 14.37
CA LEU A 133 12.49 10.73 14.76
C LEU A 133 12.41 10.38 16.26
N LYS A 134 11.36 10.88 16.92
CA LYS A 134 11.15 10.69 18.38
C LYS A 134 9.95 9.78 18.63
N VAL A 135 10.13 8.79 19.49
CA VAL A 135 9.04 7.96 20.03
C VAL A 135 8.08 8.85 20.82
N GLY A 136 6.79 8.62 20.67
CA GLY A 136 5.72 9.42 21.29
C GLY A 136 5.44 10.74 20.59
N ALA A 137 6.25 11.14 19.60
CA ALA A 137 5.97 12.32 18.79
C ALA A 137 5.02 12.00 17.63
N ILE A 138 4.33 13.04 17.16
CA ILE A 138 3.33 12.95 16.12
C ILE A 138 3.91 13.47 14.81
N TYR A 139 3.68 12.70 13.74
CA TYR A 139 4.16 13.01 12.39
C TYR A 139 3.03 12.83 11.38
N TRP A 140 3.10 13.57 10.30
CA TRP A 140 2.31 13.32 9.10
C TRP A 140 2.87 12.13 8.35
N VAL A 141 2.02 11.13 8.09
CA VAL A 141 2.39 9.89 7.41
C VAL A 141 1.45 9.62 6.25
N ASP A 142 2.02 9.28 5.11
CA ASP A 142 1.27 8.87 3.94
C ASP A 142 0.93 7.38 4.04
N LEU A 143 -0.31 7.08 4.46
CA LEU A 143 -0.81 5.70 4.56
C LEU A 143 -1.14 5.09 3.20
N GLY A 144 -1.23 5.92 2.16
CA GLY A 144 -1.49 5.47 0.81
C GLY A 144 -2.96 5.31 0.47
N TYR A 145 -3.21 4.49 -0.53
CA TYR A 145 -4.54 4.11 -0.97
C TYR A 145 -4.81 2.66 -0.59
N ASN A 146 -5.62 2.47 0.43
CA ASN A 146 -5.89 1.17 1.05
C ASN A 146 -7.32 0.69 0.72
N ILE A 147 -7.64 -0.56 1.10
CA ILE A 147 -8.86 -1.25 0.71
C ILE A 147 -9.99 -0.96 1.70
N GLY A 148 -11.19 -0.72 1.20
CA GLY A 148 -12.41 -0.59 2.00
C GLY A 148 -12.33 0.51 3.06
N SER A 149 -12.53 0.13 4.31
CA SER A 149 -12.53 1.02 5.49
C SER A 149 -11.15 1.23 6.12
N GLU A 150 -10.09 0.64 5.58
CA GLU A 150 -8.72 0.88 6.06
C GLU A 150 -8.37 2.36 5.99
N LEU A 151 -7.57 2.81 6.95
CA LEU A 151 -7.11 4.19 6.97
C LEU A 151 -6.20 4.47 5.76
N ARG A 152 -6.46 5.58 5.08
CA ARG A 152 -5.77 5.97 3.84
C ARG A 152 -5.44 7.46 3.81
N LYS A 153 -4.64 7.88 2.82
CA LYS A 153 -4.16 9.25 2.59
C LYS A 153 -3.18 9.70 3.67
N LEU A 154 -2.84 10.98 3.65
CA LEU A 154 -1.98 11.62 4.64
C LEU A 154 -2.73 11.76 5.97
N ARG A 155 -2.11 11.27 7.05
CA ARG A 155 -2.69 11.32 8.40
C ARG A 155 -1.65 11.59 9.46
N PRO A 156 -2.03 12.27 10.55
CA PRO A 156 -1.19 12.34 11.73
C PRO A 156 -1.18 10.98 12.43
N VAL A 157 0.01 10.55 12.86
CA VAL A 157 0.20 9.30 13.63
C VAL A 157 1.17 9.56 14.77
N ILE A 158 0.99 8.85 15.87
CA ILE A 158 1.99 8.75 16.94
C ILE A 158 3.01 7.70 16.52
N LEU A 159 4.30 8.03 16.49
CA LEU A 159 5.37 7.04 16.35
C LEU A 159 5.56 6.34 17.68
N TRP A 160 5.12 5.07 17.77
CA TRP A 160 5.07 4.32 19.02
C TRP A 160 6.36 3.56 19.32
N ARG A 161 6.90 2.89 18.32
CA ARG A 161 8.11 2.06 18.44
C ARG A 161 8.84 1.99 17.11
N SER A 162 10.17 1.84 17.16
CA SER A 162 10.98 1.60 15.95
C SER A 162 11.60 0.21 15.95
N SER A 163 11.95 -0.31 14.77
CA SER A 163 12.92 -1.38 14.62
C SER A 163 14.31 -0.91 15.09
N SER A 164 15.23 -1.85 15.31
CA SER A 164 16.60 -1.56 15.74
C SER A 164 17.36 -0.68 14.74
N ASP A 165 17.14 -0.90 13.46
CA ASP A 165 17.73 -0.13 12.35
C ASP A 165 16.94 1.14 12.00
N LYS A 166 15.83 1.41 12.70
CA LYS A 166 14.90 2.54 12.49
C LYS A 166 14.27 2.62 11.10
N SER A 167 14.37 1.58 10.29
CA SER A 167 13.75 1.51 8.96
C SER A 167 12.23 1.32 9.01
N MET A 168 11.74 0.69 10.07
CA MET A 168 10.32 0.42 10.31
C MET A 168 9.86 1.03 11.62
N TRP A 169 8.61 1.51 11.63
CA TRP A 169 7.98 2.13 12.78
C TRP A 169 6.60 1.54 13.02
N THR A 170 6.31 1.19 14.27
CA THR A 170 4.93 0.98 14.71
C THR A 170 4.31 2.34 14.96
N ALA A 171 3.16 2.60 14.36
CA ALA A 171 2.48 3.88 14.40
C ALA A 171 1.01 3.71 14.78
N ILE A 172 0.46 4.68 15.50
CA ILE A 172 -0.94 4.72 15.91
C ILE A 172 -1.60 5.94 15.29
N PRO A 173 -2.56 5.76 14.38
CA PRO A 173 -3.22 6.86 13.71
C PRO A 173 -4.11 7.70 14.64
N LEU A 174 -4.21 8.99 14.31
CA LEU A 174 -5.07 9.96 14.97
C LEU A 174 -6.22 10.37 14.05
N THR A 175 -7.32 10.79 14.66
CA THR A 175 -8.41 11.49 13.98
C THR A 175 -8.71 12.81 14.68
N SER A 176 -8.88 13.87 13.89
CA SER A 176 -9.27 15.19 14.42
C SER A 176 -10.73 15.25 14.86
N LYS A 177 -11.56 14.33 14.40
CA LYS A 177 -12.96 14.23 14.80
C LYS A 177 -13.03 13.42 16.08
N HIS A 178 -13.37 14.11 17.19
CA HIS A 178 -13.83 13.41 18.39
C HIS A 178 -15.05 12.58 17.99
N LYS A 179 -14.92 11.27 18.20
CA LYS A 179 -16.06 10.38 17.98
C LYS A 179 -16.77 10.23 19.32
N ASP A 180 -18.03 10.66 19.38
CA ASP A 180 -18.93 10.37 20.50
C ASP A 180 -19.35 8.89 20.50
N ASP A 181 -18.36 8.01 20.29
CA ASP A 181 -18.55 6.57 20.40
C ASP A 181 -17.99 6.07 21.75
N ASN A 182 -18.59 5.02 22.27
CA ASN A 182 -18.20 4.42 23.55
C ASN A 182 -17.16 3.32 23.39
N TYR A 183 -16.41 3.30 22.31
CA TYR A 183 -15.40 2.28 22.11
C TYR A 183 -14.18 2.51 23.01
N TYR A 184 -13.84 1.53 23.84
CA TYR A 184 -12.73 1.62 24.78
C TYR A 184 -11.36 1.76 24.11
N PHE A 185 -11.24 1.41 22.83
CA PHE A 185 -10.03 1.51 22.03
C PHE A 185 -9.85 2.87 21.33
N HIS A 186 -10.80 3.80 21.51
CA HIS A 186 -10.67 5.21 21.13
C HIS A 186 -10.27 6.03 22.36
N TYR A 187 -9.15 6.73 22.27
CA TYR A 187 -8.61 7.52 23.39
C TYR A 187 -8.40 8.97 22.99
N ASP A 188 -9.05 9.90 23.68
CA ASP A 188 -8.84 11.34 23.47
C ASP A 188 -7.56 11.77 24.19
N LEU A 189 -6.62 12.32 23.44
CA LEU A 189 -5.36 12.80 24.02
C LEU A 189 -5.60 13.94 25.00
N SER A 190 -4.74 14.03 26.03
CA SER A 190 -4.78 15.09 27.04
C SER A 190 -4.77 16.48 26.43
N ASN A 191 -4.09 16.66 25.31
CA ASN A 191 -4.18 17.88 24.52
C ASN A 191 -5.31 17.73 23.46
N SER A 192 -6.42 18.39 23.70
CA SER A 192 -7.62 18.32 22.84
C SER A 192 -7.39 18.73 21.38
N LYS A 193 -6.35 19.52 21.09
CA LYS A 193 -5.98 19.89 19.71
C LYS A 193 -5.43 18.72 18.89
N LEU A 194 -5.03 17.63 19.54
CA LEU A 194 -4.45 16.45 18.88
C LEU A 194 -5.51 15.43 18.44
N GLY A 195 -6.71 15.51 19.00
CA GLY A 195 -7.82 14.61 18.66
C GLY A 195 -7.76 13.26 19.33
N THR A 196 -8.33 12.25 18.68
CA THR A 196 -8.53 10.90 19.23
C THR A 196 -7.56 9.91 18.60
N VAL A 197 -6.92 9.10 19.45
CA VAL A 197 -6.09 7.96 19.07
C VAL A 197 -6.98 6.76 18.69
N ARG A 198 -6.67 6.12 17.60
CA ARG A 198 -7.37 4.92 17.12
C ARG A 198 -6.49 3.70 17.28
N VAL A 199 -6.52 3.11 18.47
CA VAL A 199 -5.63 2.00 18.85
C VAL A 199 -5.87 0.76 17.99
N GLU A 200 -7.10 0.49 17.59
CA GLU A 200 -7.49 -0.62 16.71
C GLU A 200 -6.85 -0.54 15.31
N ASN A 201 -6.32 0.61 14.96
CA ASN A 201 -5.63 0.84 13.67
C ASN A 201 -4.10 0.92 13.83
N LEU A 202 -3.53 0.35 14.89
CA LEU A 202 -2.07 0.24 15.04
C LEU A 202 -1.46 -0.46 13.83
N ILE A 203 -0.46 0.17 13.22
CA ILE A 203 0.14 -0.29 11.96
C ILE A 203 1.67 -0.21 11.99
N ASN A 204 2.31 -1.03 11.17
CA ASN A 204 3.74 -0.91 10.88
C ASN A 204 3.94 -0.17 9.55
N ILE A 205 4.78 0.85 9.58
CA ILE A 205 5.08 1.71 8.44
C ILE A 205 6.58 1.78 8.16
N SER A 206 6.94 1.91 6.90
CA SER A 206 8.31 2.25 6.51
C SER A 206 8.62 3.70 6.87
N LEU A 207 9.87 3.96 7.26
CA LEU A 207 10.40 5.31 7.44
C LEU A 207 10.10 6.22 6.24
N ASN A 208 10.14 5.68 5.02
CA ASN A 208 9.89 6.44 3.79
C ASN A 208 8.48 7.05 3.71
N ARG A 209 7.49 6.52 4.43
CA ARG A 209 6.13 7.05 4.49
C ARG A 209 6.00 8.29 5.38
N ILE A 210 6.96 8.53 6.27
CA ILE A 210 6.95 9.67 7.18
C ILE A 210 7.34 10.93 6.40
N LYS A 211 6.50 11.97 6.48
CA LYS A 211 6.69 13.23 5.73
C LYS A 211 7.34 14.29 6.61
N GLU A 212 6.63 14.77 7.61
CA GLU A 212 7.05 15.89 8.44
C GLU A 212 6.47 15.78 9.86
N PRO A 213 7.07 16.46 10.85
CA PRO A 213 6.52 16.52 12.19
C PRO A 213 5.17 17.27 12.21
N TYR A 214 4.29 16.87 13.12
CA TYR A 214 3.08 17.62 13.43
C TYR A 214 3.41 18.70 14.48
N TYR A 215 3.14 19.95 14.16
CA TYR A 215 3.49 21.09 15.04
C TYR A 215 2.28 21.65 15.75
N ILE A 216 2.45 21.95 17.04
CA ILE A 216 1.55 22.81 17.83
C ILE A 216 2.39 23.93 18.44
N ASN A 217 1.99 25.19 18.23
CA ASN A 217 2.70 26.36 18.73
C ASN A 217 4.22 26.31 18.41
N ASN A 218 4.57 25.96 17.17
CA ASN A 218 5.94 25.84 16.65
C ASN A 218 6.81 24.77 17.35
N ARG A 219 6.20 23.86 18.10
CA ARG A 219 6.89 22.71 18.72
C ARG A 219 6.32 21.42 18.18
N ILE A 220 7.19 20.42 18.01
CA ILE A 220 6.75 19.07 17.63
C ILE A 220 5.79 18.56 18.72
N ALA A 221 4.60 18.12 18.30
CA ALA A 221 3.62 17.56 19.20
C ALA A 221 4.09 16.20 19.71
N ILE A 222 4.09 16.02 21.03
CA ILE A 222 4.50 14.79 21.71
C ILE A 222 3.39 14.46 22.72
N ILE A 223 3.03 13.19 22.81
CA ILE A 223 2.06 12.70 23.81
C ILE A 223 2.65 12.80 25.20
N THR A 224 1.80 13.01 26.20
CA THR A 224 2.22 13.03 27.61
C THR A 224 2.51 11.62 28.13
N LYS A 225 3.20 11.51 29.29
CA LYS A 225 3.40 10.22 29.95
C LYS A 225 2.05 9.57 30.28
N LYS A 226 1.07 10.35 30.73
CA LYS A 226 -0.29 9.87 31.00
C LYS A 226 -0.95 9.28 29.76
N ASP A 227 -0.86 9.98 28.60
CA ASP A 227 -1.40 9.48 27.34
C ASP A 227 -0.72 8.16 26.94
N ASN A 228 0.62 8.10 27.08
CA ASN A 228 1.38 6.88 26.79
C ASN A 228 0.90 5.69 27.63
N ASP A 229 0.74 5.90 28.95
CA ASP A 229 0.33 4.83 29.86
C ASP A 229 -1.11 4.36 29.56
N CYS A 230 -2.03 5.28 29.29
CA CYS A 230 -3.40 4.95 28.86
C CYS A 230 -3.44 4.17 27.54
N ILE A 231 -2.71 4.64 26.54
CA ILE A 231 -2.63 3.96 25.23
C ILE A 231 -2.04 2.54 25.40
N LEU A 232 -0.99 2.39 26.22
CA LEU A 232 -0.39 1.08 26.48
C LEU A 232 -1.40 0.10 27.09
N GLN A 233 -2.21 0.53 28.05
CA GLN A 233 -3.27 -0.32 28.62
C GLN A 233 -4.31 -0.72 27.58
N ILE A 234 -4.71 0.21 26.72
CA ILE A 234 -5.64 -0.10 25.63
C ILE A 234 -5.03 -1.11 24.66
N ILE A 235 -3.75 -0.95 24.27
CA ILE A 235 -3.04 -1.90 23.40
C ILE A 235 -3.05 -3.30 24.03
N LYS A 236 -2.74 -3.42 25.31
CA LYS A 236 -2.74 -4.69 26.04
C LYS A 236 -4.13 -5.34 26.03
N LYS A 237 -5.16 -4.58 26.34
CA LYS A 237 -6.54 -5.08 26.30
C LYS A 237 -6.98 -5.50 24.90
N TYR A 238 -6.68 -4.69 23.88
CA TYR A 238 -7.17 -4.90 22.53
C TYR A 238 -6.42 -6.01 21.79
N TYR A 239 -5.09 -6.08 21.93
CA TYR A 239 -4.26 -7.01 21.17
C TYR A 239 -3.76 -8.22 21.96
N ALA A 240 -3.59 -8.10 23.28
CA ALA A 240 -3.12 -9.18 24.14
C ALA A 240 -4.22 -9.80 25.00
N PHE A 241 -5.47 -9.31 24.88
CA PHE A 241 -6.64 -9.78 25.66
C PHE A 241 -6.43 -9.70 27.17
N GLU A 242 -5.54 -8.81 27.63
CA GLU A 242 -5.33 -8.57 29.05
C GLU A 242 -6.46 -7.71 29.62
N GLU A 243 -6.94 -8.04 30.85
CA GLU A 243 -7.85 -7.16 31.55
C GLU A 243 -7.15 -5.87 32.00
N ILE A 244 -7.84 -4.74 31.86
CA ILE A 244 -7.33 -3.46 32.38
C ILE A 244 -7.43 -3.50 33.89
N LYS A 245 -6.29 -3.35 34.61
CA LYS A 245 -6.29 -3.11 36.03
C LYS A 245 -6.99 -1.78 36.30
N ASP A 246 -7.99 -1.79 37.20
CA ASP A 246 -8.95 -0.69 37.48
C ASP A 246 -8.37 0.66 37.97
N ASN A 247 -7.05 0.80 38.03
CA ASN A 247 -6.38 2.00 38.54
C ASN A 247 -6.32 3.18 37.54
N TYR A 248 -6.79 3.00 36.30
CA TYR A 248 -6.87 4.06 35.31
C TYR A 248 -8.32 4.46 35.11
N THR A 249 -8.73 5.56 35.72
CA THR A 249 -10.01 6.22 35.39
C THR A 249 -9.91 6.77 33.98
N PHE A 250 -10.42 6.00 33.01
CA PHE A 250 -10.82 6.55 31.71
C PHE A 250 -11.74 7.74 32.00
N ASN A 251 -11.47 8.91 31.42
CA ASN A 251 -12.25 10.12 31.65
C ASN A 251 -13.76 9.84 31.61
N LYS A 252 -14.38 9.72 32.79
CA LYS A 252 -15.80 9.47 33.00
C LYS A 252 -16.71 10.63 32.57
N SER A 253 -16.21 11.63 31.85
CA SER A 253 -17.04 12.72 31.34
C SER A 253 -18.12 12.27 30.33
N ARG A 254 -18.05 11.01 29.87
CA ARG A 254 -19.05 10.42 28.94
C ARG A 254 -20.18 9.64 29.60
N SER A 255 -20.23 9.53 30.94
CA SER A 255 -21.25 8.69 31.62
C SER A 255 -22.67 9.29 31.70
N LYS A 256 -22.91 10.50 31.21
CA LYS A 256 -24.25 11.10 31.22
C LYS A 256 -25.21 10.55 30.14
N TYR A 257 -24.71 9.87 29.11
CA TYR A 257 -25.57 9.38 28.02
C TYR A 257 -26.13 7.95 28.21
N ASN A 258 -25.53 7.13 29.10
CA ASN A 258 -26.00 5.74 29.27
C ASN A 258 -27.21 5.58 30.22
N LYS A 259 -27.59 6.58 31.00
CA LYS A 259 -28.78 6.46 31.87
C LYS A 259 -30.12 6.52 31.13
N ASN A 260 -30.15 6.94 29.86
CA ASN A 260 -31.40 7.08 29.09
C ASN A 260 -31.69 5.88 28.15
N ARG A 261 -30.76 4.92 28.00
CA ARG A 261 -31.01 3.73 27.16
C ARG A 261 -31.62 2.55 27.92
N GLU A 262 -31.40 2.46 29.23
CA GLU A 262 -32.02 1.40 30.05
C GLU A 262 -33.52 1.64 30.34
N LYS A 263 -34.05 2.86 30.09
CA LYS A 263 -35.46 3.19 30.29
C LYS A 263 -36.36 2.95 29.06
N VAL A 264 -35.84 2.44 27.96
CA VAL A 264 -36.59 2.20 26.71
C VAL A 264 -36.72 0.69 26.43
N LEU A 265 -36.19 -0.19 27.28
CA LEU A 265 -36.28 -1.65 27.13
C LEU A 265 -36.91 -2.35 28.33
N THR A 266 -37.74 -1.63 29.10
CA THR A 266 -38.69 -2.24 30.07
C THR A 266 -40.13 -1.89 29.68
#